data_35a92f7ba7999277d6c2ce862f31b54f
#
_entry.id   35a92f7ba7999277d6c2ce862f31b54f
#
_cell.length_a   1.000
_cell.length_b   1.000
_cell.length_c   1.000
_cell.angle_alpha   90.00
_cell.angle_beta   90.00
_cell.angle_gamma   90.00
#
_symmetry.space_group_name_H-M   'P 1'
#
loop_
_entity.id
_entity.type
_entity.pdbx_description
1 polymer ?
#
loop_
_entity_poly.entity_id
_entity_poly.type
_entity_poly.pdbx_seq_one_letter_code
_entity_poly.pdbx_strand_id
1 'polypeptide(L)'
;MNKKVLLLCLAITLGSSIQSFACTGISLTAKDGSYIQARTIEGAQIALPGEYVIIPRGEVLTAFTPEDANGMSYKAKYGVVGLSVVRKEFIAEGINEVGLSTGLFFFPRYGSYVPYERSEKHYTVGDLQLNQWMLTQFATVNEVMAAINNIRIVGLDRGSVVHWRIGDASGRQVVMEIVDGIVHFYENKVGVITNAPGFEWHLTNLNNYVNLFPGSAPKQNLGRYTLQPLGGNSGFLGLPGDATPPSRFVRAAFYRATAPQLATGYETVMQCFHILNNFDIPIGTEHAVGEGPDIPSATQWTSAIDLTNRKVYFKTAYNNNIRCIDLATIDFSKVKYQSHAMDKTNVQPVEYIKIK
;
A
#
# COMPACT_ATOMS: atom_id res chain seq x y z
N MET A 1 35.80 -12.17 -55.29
CA MET A 1 34.35 -12.47 -55.13
C MET A 1 33.91 -12.10 -53.69
N ASN A 2 33.43 -10.88 -53.55
CA ASN A 2 33.10 -10.30 -52.21
C ASN A 2 31.72 -10.73 -51.76
N LYS A 3 31.64 -11.45 -50.63
CA LYS A 3 30.38 -11.71 -49.92
C LYS A 3 30.11 -10.51 -48.96
N LYS A 4 29.15 -9.67 -49.33
CA LYS A 4 28.59 -8.65 -48.47
C LYS A 4 27.75 -9.35 -47.38
N VAL A 5 28.22 -9.28 -46.17
CA VAL A 5 27.46 -9.66 -44.98
C VAL A 5 26.51 -8.51 -44.68
N LEU A 6 25.22 -8.75 -44.87
CA LEU A 6 24.14 -7.84 -44.52
C LEU A 6 23.90 -7.97 -43.01
N LEU A 7 24.41 -7.03 -42.20
CA LEU A 7 24.06 -6.91 -40.77
C LEU A 7 22.64 -6.38 -40.69
N LEU A 8 21.70 -7.26 -40.41
CA LEU A 8 20.33 -6.90 -40.03
C LEU A 8 20.36 -6.44 -38.56
N CYS A 9 20.42 -5.14 -38.35
CA CYS A 9 20.19 -4.57 -37.01
C CYS A 9 18.71 -4.79 -36.66
N LEU A 10 18.43 -5.86 -35.91
CA LEU A 10 17.16 -6.06 -35.26
C LEU A 10 17.15 -5.09 -34.10
N ALA A 11 16.54 -3.92 -34.28
CA ALA A 11 16.18 -3.02 -33.17
C ALA A 11 15.10 -3.73 -32.34
N ILE A 12 15.54 -4.43 -31.32
CA ILE A 12 14.64 -4.87 -30.24
C ILE A 12 14.24 -3.59 -29.52
N THR A 13 13.10 -3.04 -29.90
CA THR A 13 12.36 -2.10 -29.03
C THR A 13 11.91 -2.92 -27.85
N LEU A 14 12.72 -2.95 -26.81
CA LEU A 14 12.28 -3.30 -25.46
C LEU A 14 11.24 -2.23 -25.09
N GLY A 15 9.98 -2.50 -25.43
CA GLY A 15 8.86 -1.82 -24.81
C GLY A 15 8.98 -2.09 -23.34
N SER A 16 9.41 -1.08 -22.56
CA SER A 16 9.29 -1.11 -21.12
C SER A 16 7.80 -1.18 -20.83
N SER A 17 7.29 -2.38 -20.60
CA SER A 17 5.97 -2.59 -20.03
C SER A 17 5.98 -1.86 -18.69
N ILE A 18 5.25 -0.74 -18.61
CA ILE A 18 5.04 -0.03 -17.37
C ILE A 18 4.19 -0.97 -16.52
N GLN A 19 4.82 -1.66 -15.58
CA GLN A 19 4.12 -2.49 -14.62
C GLN A 19 3.13 -1.60 -13.90
N SER A 20 1.85 -1.89 -14.02
CA SER A 20 0.80 -1.16 -13.32
C SER A 20 0.62 -1.80 -11.94
N PHE A 21 1.01 -1.09 -10.91
CA PHE A 21 0.65 -1.43 -9.54
C PHE A 21 -0.46 -0.50 -9.09
N ALA A 22 -1.56 -1.08 -8.66
CA ALA A 22 -2.63 -0.35 -8.01
C ALA A 22 -2.59 -0.63 -6.51
N CYS A 23 -2.93 0.35 -5.69
CA CYS A 23 -2.96 0.23 -4.25
C CYS A 23 -4.02 1.15 -3.68
N THR A 24 -4.77 0.70 -2.68
CA THR A 24 -5.73 1.55 -1.97
C THR A 24 -5.49 1.42 -0.48
N GLY A 25 -5.18 2.52 0.20
CA GLY A 25 -4.99 2.57 1.65
C GLY A 25 -6.07 3.39 2.33
N ILE A 26 -6.55 2.92 3.48
CA ILE A 26 -7.51 3.61 4.35
C ILE A 26 -7.05 3.56 5.80
N SER A 27 -7.62 4.43 6.64
CA SER A 27 -7.46 4.34 8.10
C SER A 27 -8.78 4.60 8.81
N LEU A 28 -9.04 3.88 9.90
CA LEU A 28 -10.20 4.03 10.76
C LEU A 28 -9.77 4.07 12.23
N THR A 29 -10.61 4.70 13.07
CA THR A 29 -10.42 4.73 14.52
C THR A 29 -11.63 4.14 15.21
N ALA A 30 -11.43 3.21 16.13
CA ALA A 30 -12.47 2.62 16.97
C ALA A 30 -12.81 3.50 18.18
N LYS A 31 -13.93 3.22 18.87
CA LYS A 31 -14.33 3.93 20.09
C LYS A 31 -13.39 3.67 21.27
N ASP A 32 -12.75 2.50 21.31
CA ASP A 32 -11.74 2.15 22.31
C ASP A 32 -10.38 2.85 22.09
N GLY A 33 -10.28 3.69 21.06
CA GLY A 33 -9.05 4.41 20.67
C GLY A 33 -8.13 3.64 19.74
N SER A 34 -8.45 2.39 19.40
CA SER A 34 -7.63 1.62 18.44
C SER A 34 -7.60 2.30 17.10
N TYR A 35 -6.39 2.49 16.54
CA TYR A 35 -6.16 3.09 15.25
C TYR A 35 -5.71 2.03 14.24
N ILE A 36 -6.47 1.90 13.17
CA ILE A 36 -6.29 0.86 12.15
C ILE A 36 -5.86 1.48 10.84
N GLN A 37 -4.79 0.97 10.25
CA GLN A 37 -4.39 1.24 8.87
C GLN A 37 -4.57 -0.02 8.04
N ALA A 38 -5.20 0.10 6.89
CA ALA A 38 -5.47 -1.04 6.01
C ALA A 38 -5.20 -0.69 4.55
N ARG A 39 -4.90 -1.71 3.74
CA ARG A 39 -4.65 -1.52 2.31
C ARG A 39 -4.92 -2.77 1.49
N THR A 40 -5.12 -2.57 0.18
CA THR A 40 -4.94 -3.56 -0.86
C THR A 40 -3.60 -3.37 -1.56
N ILE A 41 -3.05 -4.42 -2.16
CA ILE A 41 -1.92 -4.34 -3.09
C ILE A 41 -2.27 -5.12 -4.35
N GLU A 42 -2.10 -4.51 -5.48
CA GLU A 42 -2.34 -5.08 -6.79
C GLU A 42 -1.04 -5.15 -7.58
N GLY A 43 -0.90 -6.20 -8.38
CA GLY A 43 0.18 -6.36 -9.35
C GLY A 43 -0.41 -6.75 -10.68
N ALA A 44 -0.15 -5.95 -11.72
CA ALA A 44 -0.45 -6.32 -13.09
C ALA A 44 0.70 -7.16 -13.67
N GLN A 45 0.37 -8.26 -14.32
CA GLN A 45 1.30 -9.12 -15.07
C GLN A 45 2.34 -9.91 -14.25
N ILE A 46 2.45 -9.70 -12.92
CA ILE A 46 3.40 -10.42 -12.09
C ILE A 46 2.69 -10.96 -10.85
N ALA A 47 2.91 -12.25 -10.56
CA ALA A 47 2.71 -12.76 -9.22
C ALA A 47 3.68 -12.02 -8.29
N LEU A 48 3.15 -11.26 -7.34
CA LEU A 48 3.96 -10.72 -6.26
C LEU A 48 3.97 -11.77 -5.13
N PRO A 49 4.99 -12.62 -5.03
CA PRO A 49 5.08 -13.54 -3.90
C PRO A 49 5.10 -12.72 -2.62
N GLY A 50 4.02 -12.83 -1.86
CA GLY A 50 3.89 -12.15 -0.57
C GLY A 50 4.50 -13.01 0.54
N GLU A 51 5.33 -12.39 1.36
CA GLU A 51 5.87 -13.01 2.57
C GLU A 51 5.53 -12.14 3.79
N TYR A 52 5.32 -12.75 4.94
CA TYR A 52 5.44 -12.02 6.20
C TYR A 52 6.86 -12.19 6.75
N VAL A 53 7.41 -11.08 7.22
CA VAL A 53 8.82 -10.94 7.61
C VAL A 53 8.88 -10.53 9.07
N ILE A 54 9.75 -11.20 9.85
CA ILE A 54 10.02 -10.89 11.24
C ILE A 54 11.46 -10.42 11.35
N ILE A 55 11.66 -9.16 11.77
CA ILE A 55 13.01 -8.61 12.02
C ILE A 55 13.20 -8.46 13.52
N PRO A 56 14.19 -9.11 14.14
CA PRO A 56 14.48 -8.95 15.56
C PRO A 56 15.15 -7.64 15.89
N ARG A 57 15.09 -7.23 17.15
CA ARG A 57 15.96 -6.16 17.66
C ARG A 57 17.43 -6.57 17.53
N GLY A 58 18.25 -5.63 17.16
CA GLY A 58 19.69 -5.85 17.07
C GLY A 58 20.17 -6.46 15.75
N GLU A 59 19.27 -6.80 14.82
CA GLU A 59 19.65 -7.25 13.47
C GLU A 59 20.46 -6.18 12.76
N VAL A 60 21.55 -6.59 12.10
CA VAL A 60 22.35 -5.70 11.26
C VAL A 60 21.86 -5.80 9.83
N LEU A 61 21.38 -4.70 9.31
CA LEU A 61 20.76 -4.60 7.98
C LEU A 61 21.63 -3.72 7.09
N THR A 62 21.69 -4.04 5.81
CA THR A 62 22.37 -3.23 4.80
C THR A 62 21.36 -2.83 3.72
N ALA A 63 21.31 -1.54 3.44
CA ALA A 63 20.43 -1.00 2.42
C ALA A 63 20.89 -1.38 1.02
N PHE A 64 19.92 -1.56 0.11
CA PHE A 64 20.18 -1.72 -1.31
C PHE A 64 20.43 -0.37 -1.97
N THR A 65 21.30 -0.40 -2.96
CA THR A 65 21.53 0.65 -3.96
C THR A 65 21.29 0.05 -5.34
N PRO A 66 21.28 0.85 -6.41
CA PRO A 66 21.20 0.30 -7.78
C PRO A 66 22.30 -0.68 -8.16
N GLU A 67 23.39 -0.73 -7.39
CA GLU A 67 24.52 -1.65 -7.65
C GLU A 67 24.40 -2.97 -6.90
N ASP A 68 23.90 -2.97 -5.67
CA ASP A 68 23.66 -4.18 -4.83
C ASP A 68 23.28 -3.78 -3.38
N ALA A 69 23.24 -4.76 -2.44
CA ALA A 69 23.11 -4.56 -1.00
C ALA A 69 24.42 -4.00 -0.39
N ASN A 70 24.77 -2.78 -0.75
CA ASN A 70 26.02 -2.11 -0.37
C ASN A 70 25.83 -0.67 0.11
N GLY A 71 24.58 -0.27 0.39
CA GLY A 71 24.22 1.05 0.89
C GLY A 71 24.48 1.23 2.38
N MET A 72 23.67 2.07 3.03
CA MET A 72 23.77 2.33 4.47
C MET A 72 23.62 1.04 5.28
N SER A 73 24.52 0.82 6.24
CA SER A 73 24.40 -0.26 7.22
C SER A 73 23.89 0.30 8.55
N TYR A 74 22.89 -0.38 9.14
CA TYR A 74 22.24 0.05 10.37
C TYR A 74 21.80 -1.14 11.21
N LYS A 75 21.63 -0.90 12.51
CA LYS A 75 21.17 -1.93 13.45
C LYS A 75 19.73 -1.66 13.86
N ALA A 76 18.85 -2.65 13.77
CA ALA A 76 17.45 -2.54 14.16
C ALA A 76 17.32 -2.18 15.65
N LYS A 77 16.71 -1.07 15.96
CA LYS A 77 16.34 -0.68 17.34
C LYS A 77 15.07 -1.38 17.77
N TYR A 78 14.11 -1.51 16.86
CA TYR A 78 12.79 -2.09 17.11
C TYR A 78 12.60 -3.37 16.33
N GLY A 79 11.89 -4.33 16.94
CA GLY A 79 11.38 -5.50 16.25
C GLY A 79 10.25 -5.14 15.30
N VAL A 80 10.19 -5.80 14.15
CA VAL A 80 9.26 -5.49 13.06
C VAL A 80 8.53 -6.74 12.59
N VAL A 81 7.25 -6.59 12.29
CA VAL A 81 6.48 -7.49 11.43
C VAL A 81 6.13 -6.74 10.16
N GLY A 82 6.60 -7.24 9.02
CA GLY A 82 6.35 -6.68 7.70
C GLY A 82 5.68 -7.66 6.75
N LEU A 83 4.95 -7.14 5.79
CA LEU A 83 4.44 -7.86 4.63
C LEU A 83 5.26 -7.38 3.43
N SER A 84 6.05 -8.27 2.85
CA SER A 84 6.97 -7.96 1.77
C SER A 84 6.41 -8.37 0.41
N VAL A 85 7.01 -7.82 -0.64
CA VAL A 85 6.77 -8.18 -2.03
C VAL A 85 8.11 -8.41 -2.72
N VAL A 86 8.17 -9.40 -3.60
CA VAL A 86 9.36 -9.74 -4.40
C VAL A 86 10.53 -10.26 -3.57
N ARG A 87 10.89 -9.56 -2.48
CA ARG A 87 12.01 -9.90 -1.58
C ARG A 87 11.65 -9.56 -0.15
N LYS A 88 12.16 -10.35 0.81
CA LYS A 88 11.92 -10.12 2.25
C LYS A 88 12.39 -8.75 2.76
N GLU A 89 13.38 -8.13 2.07
CA GLU A 89 13.88 -6.80 2.41
C GLU A 89 12.94 -5.68 1.94
N PHE A 90 12.04 -5.94 0.98
CA PHE A 90 11.13 -4.95 0.41
C PHE A 90 9.76 -5.03 1.10
N ILE A 91 9.72 -4.49 2.32
CA ILE A 91 8.48 -4.42 3.11
C ILE A 91 7.53 -3.41 2.45
N ALA A 92 6.43 -3.92 1.90
CA ALA A 92 5.40 -3.07 1.30
C ALA A 92 4.48 -2.44 2.33
N GLU A 93 4.25 -3.13 3.45
CA GLU A 93 3.42 -2.69 4.58
C GLU A 93 3.95 -3.32 5.86
N GLY A 94 4.00 -2.62 6.98
CA GLY A 94 4.46 -3.20 8.23
C GLY A 94 4.25 -2.33 9.45
N ILE A 95 4.54 -2.92 10.60
CA ILE A 95 4.48 -2.26 11.91
C ILE A 95 5.65 -2.73 12.78
N ASN A 96 6.15 -1.85 13.61
CA ASN A 96 7.10 -2.22 14.65
C ASN A 96 6.44 -2.44 16.01
N GLU A 97 7.21 -2.98 16.94
CA GLU A 97 6.75 -3.34 18.29
C GLU A 97 6.30 -2.17 19.15
N VAL A 98 6.57 -0.92 18.74
CA VAL A 98 6.15 0.30 19.45
C VAL A 98 5.01 1.06 18.74
N GLY A 99 4.53 0.55 17.59
CA GLY A 99 3.31 1.03 16.95
C GLY A 99 3.53 2.02 15.81
N LEU A 100 4.75 2.22 15.31
CA LEU A 100 4.97 2.88 14.04
C LEU A 100 4.62 1.93 12.90
N SER A 101 3.81 2.38 11.94
CA SER A 101 3.44 1.65 10.74
C SER A 101 3.79 2.45 9.49
N THR A 102 4.31 1.76 8.48
CA THR A 102 4.63 2.36 7.18
C THR A 102 4.16 1.47 6.05
N GLY A 103 3.74 2.10 4.95
CA GLY A 103 3.33 1.40 3.74
C GLY A 103 3.79 2.15 2.50
N LEU A 104 4.29 1.46 1.48
CA LEU A 104 4.64 2.05 0.19
C LEU A 104 3.52 1.82 -0.83
N PHE A 105 3.35 2.79 -1.73
CA PHE A 105 2.35 2.79 -2.80
C PHE A 105 3.01 3.24 -4.10
N PHE A 106 2.67 2.62 -5.22
CA PHE A 106 3.24 2.95 -6.51
C PHE A 106 2.87 4.38 -6.95
N PHE A 107 3.88 5.16 -7.38
CA PHE A 107 3.75 6.59 -7.66
C PHE A 107 4.43 6.98 -8.98
N PRO A 108 4.07 6.34 -10.10
CA PRO A 108 4.75 6.52 -11.38
C PRO A 108 4.52 7.93 -11.95
N ARG A 109 5.52 8.45 -12.64
CA ARG A 109 5.53 9.73 -13.39
C ARG A 109 5.48 10.99 -12.54
N TYR A 110 5.17 10.91 -11.26
CA TYR A 110 5.07 12.05 -10.35
C TYR A 110 6.24 12.10 -9.37
N GLY A 111 6.66 10.96 -8.85
CA GLY A 111 7.81 10.88 -7.98
C GLY A 111 9.13 10.86 -8.76
N SER A 112 10.17 11.46 -8.17
CA SER A 112 11.53 11.42 -8.69
C SER A 112 12.53 11.59 -7.56
N TYR A 113 13.53 10.71 -7.54
CA TYR A 113 14.58 10.68 -6.52
C TYR A 113 15.85 11.38 -7.00
N VAL A 114 16.74 11.68 -6.05
CA VAL A 114 18.10 12.10 -6.42
C VAL A 114 18.84 10.97 -7.14
N PRO A 115 19.75 11.29 -8.07
CA PRO A 115 20.60 10.29 -8.70
C PRO A 115 21.44 9.55 -7.67
N TYR A 116 21.68 8.26 -7.93
CA TYR A 116 22.62 7.49 -7.10
C TYR A 116 24.05 7.96 -7.33
N GLU A 117 24.78 8.15 -6.24
CA GLU A 117 26.18 8.49 -6.21
C GLU A 117 26.95 7.48 -5.36
N ARG A 118 27.91 6.79 -5.96
CA ARG A 118 28.69 5.72 -5.31
C ARG A 118 29.49 6.23 -4.08
N SER A 119 29.95 7.48 -4.11
CA SER A 119 30.65 8.13 -3.01
C SER A 119 29.77 8.28 -1.78
N GLU A 120 28.45 8.42 -1.96
CA GLU A 120 27.44 8.65 -0.92
C GLU A 120 26.70 7.36 -0.49
N LYS A 121 27.15 6.19 -0.94
CA LYS A 121 26.46 4.92 -0.70
C LYS A 121 26.22 4.63 0.80
N HIS A 122 27.11 5.07 1.68
CA HIS A 122 26.98 4.85 3.13
C HIS A 122 25.84 5.63 3.80
N TYR A 123 25.25 6.60 3.09
CA TYR A 123 24.05 7.34 3.50
C TYR A 123 22.84 6.98 2.62
N THR A 124 22.98 6.03 1.70
CA THR A 124 21.97 5.72 0.68
C THR A 124 21.09 4.56 1.11
N VAL A 125 19.79 4.75 0.94
CA VAL A 125 18.75 3.73 1.11
C VAL A 125 17.92 3.66 -0.18
N GLY A 126 17.67 2.47 -0.69
CA GLY A 126 16.77 2.27 -1.81
C GLY A 126 15.31 2.48 -1.44
N ASP A 127 14.54 3.05 -2.35
CA ASP A 127 13.13 3.42 -2.16
C ASP A 127 12.25 2.24 -1.69
N LEU A 128 12.40 1.06 -2.28
CA LEU A 128 11.62 -0.14 -1.90
C LEU A 128 11.99 -0.69 -0.51
N GLN A 129 13.15 -0.31 0.03
CA GLN A 129 13.60 -0.74 1.37
C GLN A 129 13.39 0.32 2.45
N LEU A 130 12.94 1.51 2.07
CA LEU A 130 12.79 2.63 3.01
C LEU A 130 11.85 2.30 4.18
N ASN A 131 10.78 1.53 3.95
CA ASN A 131 9.90 1.06 5.02
C ASN A 131 10.65 0.23 6.08
N GLN A 132 11.56 -0.65 5.65
CA GLN A 132 12.37 -1.45 6.58
C GLN A 132 13.23 -0.53 7.47
N TRP A 133 13.86 0.49 6.90
CA TRP A 133 14.66 1.44 7.66
C TRP A 133 13.80 2.24 8.64
N MET A 134 12.68 2.82 8.19
CA MET A 134 11.78 3.59 9.06
C MET A 134 11.28 2.75 10.23
N LEU A 135 10.75 1.56 9.97
CA LEU A 135 10.18 0.66 10.99
C LEU A 135 11.20 0.19 12.01
N THR A 136 12.45 -0.05 11.58
CA THR A 136 13.50 -0.54 12.49
C THR A 136 14.16 0.57 13.31
N GLN A 137 14.06 1.83 12.90
CA GLN A 137 14.79 2.94 13.53
C GLN A 137 13.94 3.86 14.40
N PHE A 138 12.64 4.03 14.11
CA PHE A 138 11.81 5.09 14.69
C PHE A 138 10.57 4.54 15.39
N ALA A 139 10.06 5.32 16.36
CA ALA A 139 8.84 5.01 17.09
C ALA A 139 7.64 5.85 16.65
N THR A 140 7.87 7.03 16.10
CA THR A 140 6.81 8.01 15.79
C THR A 140 6.98 8.64 14.41
N VAL A 141 5.89 9.18 13.88
CA VAL A 141 5.90 10.00 12.66
C VAL A 141 6.87 11.18 12.78
N ASN A 142 6.91 11.85 13.95
CA ASN A 142 7.81 12.98 14.17
C ASN A 142 9.29 12.59 14.05
N GLU A 143 9.67 11.42 14.60
CA GLU A 143 11.05 10.93 14.51
C GLU A 143 11.44 10.66 13.06
N VAL A 144 10.55 10.05 12.27
CA VAL A 144 10.80 9.84 10.83
C VAL A 144 10.97 11.16 10.11
N MET A 145 10.06 12.12 10.31
CA MET A 145 10.12 13.45 9.67
C MET A 145 11.42 14.19 10.00
N ALA A 146 11.91 14.08 11.23
CA ALA A 146 13.15 14.71 11.65
C ALA A 146 14.41 14.07 11.05
N ALA A 147 14.36 12.76 10.77
CA ALA A 147 15.53 11.98 10.35
C ALA A 147 15.66 11.77 8.83
N ILE A 148 14.57 11.88 8.08
CA ILE A 148 14.51 11.46 6.66
C ILE A 148 15.51 12.19 5.77
N ASN A 149 15.80 13.46 6.07
CA ASN A 149 16.74 14.28 5.31
C ASN A 149 18.22 13.98 5.63
N ASN A 150 18.50 13.09 6.59
CA ASN A 150 19.86 12.66 6.92
C ASN A 150 20.34 11.49 6.04
N ILE A 151 19.49 11.00 5.17
CA ILE A 151 19.80 9.91 4.24
C ILE A 151 19.53 10.34 2.79
N ARG A 152 20.11 9.61 1.86
CA ARG A 152 19.84 9.73 0.42
C ARG A 152 18.90 8.61 0.01
N ILE A 153 17.76 8.96 -0.53
CA ILE A 153 16.79 8.00 -1.06
C ILE A 153 16.94 7.95 -2.56
N VAL A 154 17.18 6.75 -3.09
CA VAL A 154 17.38 6.52 -4.53
C VAL A 154 16.44 5.45 -5.05
N GLY A 155 16.05 5.55 -6.31
CA GLY A 155 15.29 4.48 -6.97
C GLY A 155 16.16 3.26 -7.22
N LEU A 156 15.68 2.08 -6.84
CA LEU A 156 16.37 0.80 -7.13
C LEU A 156 16.12 0.35 -8.57
N ASP A 157 14.97 0.69 -9.12
CA ASP A 157 14.59 0.39 -10.49
C ASP A 157 14.03 1.65 -11.18
N ARG A 158 14.30 1.80 -12.49
CA ARG A 158 13.85 2.96 -13.26
C ARG A 158 12.32 3.06 -13.43
N GLY A 159 11.59 1.99 -13.15
CA GLY A 159 10.14 1.92 -13.31
C GLY A 159 9.33 1.99 -12.02
N SER A 160 9.94 1.74 -10.86
CA SER A 160 9.25 1.56 -9.59
C SER A 160 9.39 2.75 -8.65
N VAL A 161 8.82 3.90 -9.01
CA VAL A 161 8.74 5.03 -8.08
C VAL A 161 7.56 4.82 -7.13
N VAL A 162 7.78 5.07 -5.84
CA VAL A 162 6.78 4.90 -4.78
C VAL A 162 6.65 6.16 -3.92
N HIS A 163 5.53 6.29 -3.22
CA HIS A 163 5.31 7.21 -2.12
C HIS A 163 4.83 6.44 -0.89
N TRP A 164 4.79 7.09 0.27
CA TRP A 164 4.63 6.36 1.53
C TRP A 164 3.49 6.92 2.37
N ARG A 165 2.78 6.02 3.04
CA ARG A 165 1.97 6.30 4.20
C ARG A 165 2.79 6.00 5.44
N ILE A 166 2.84 6.93 6.38
CA ILE A 166 3.52 6.76 7.68
C ILE A 166 2.52 7.13 8.76
N GLY A 167 2.32 6.26 9.72
CA GLY A 167 1.43 6.52 10.85
C GLY A 167 1.91 5.86 12.13
N ASP A 168 1.45 6.34 13.26
CA ASP A 168 1.79 5.80 14.56
C ASP A 168 0.56 5.57 15.46
N ALA A 169 0.77 4.92 16.60
CA ALA A 169 -0.28 4.55 17.53
C ALA A 169 -1.03 5.75 18.16
N SER A 170 -0.55 6.98 17.97
CA SER A 170 -1.28 8.20 18.39
C SER A 170 -2.48 8.53 17.49
N GLY A 171 -2.57 7.84 16.33
CA GLY A 171 -3.57 8.12 15.29
C GLY A 171 -3.13 9.17 14.27
N ARG A 172 -1.91 9.72 14.40
CA ARG A 172 -1.35 10.60 13.38
C ARG A 172 -0.92 9.83 12.15
N GLN A 173 -1.19 10.40 10.98
CA GLN A 173 -0.81 9.83 9.69
C GLN A 173 -0.39 10.93 8.73
N VAL A 174 0.72 10.69 8.03
CA VAL A 174 1.21 11.55 6.96
C VAL A 174 1.39 10.74 5.67
N VAL A 175 1.30 11.43 4.54
CA VAL A 175 1.78 10.95 3.24
C VAL A 175 3.12 11.61 2.98
N MET A 176 4.11 10.82 2.58
CA MET A 176 5.43 11.31 2.17
C MET A 176 5.60 11.05 0.67
N GLU A 177 5.89 12.11 -0.07
CA GLU A 177 6.18 12.09 -1.51
C GLU A 177 7.57 12.69 -1.75
N ILE A 178 8.29 12.13 -2.73
CA ILE A 178 9.58 12.67 -3.15
C ILE A 178 9.44 13.11 -4.61
N VAL A 179 9.55 14.40 -4.83
CA VAL A 179 9.41 15.02 -6.15
C VAL A 179 10.64 15.88 -6.40
N ASP A 180 11.29 15.69 -7.53
CA ASP A 180 12.56 16.35 -7.87
C ASP A 180 13.64 16.23 -6.77
N GLY A 181 13.68 15.07 -6.12
CA GLY A 181 14.60 14.77 -5.03
C GLY A 181 14.25 15.45 -3.69
N ILE A 182 13.16 16.21 -3.62
CA ILE A 182 12.70 16.91 -2.43
C ILE A 182 11.62 16.11 -1.73
N VAL A 183 11.78 15.94 -0.42
CA VAL A 183 10.81 15.23 0.43
C VAL A 183 9.70 16.19 0.85
N HIS A 184 8.46 15.79 0.57
CA HIS A 184 7.24 16.49 0.97
C HIS A 184 6.44 15.63 1.95
N PHE A 185 5.92 16.24 3.00
CA PHE A 185 5.01 15.61 3.95
C PHE A 185 3.65 16.29 3.95
N TYR A 186 2.61 15.50 3.88
CA TYR A 186 1.22 15.98 3.93
C TYR A 186 0.47 15.30 5.08
N GLU A 187 -0.14 16.10 5.98
CA GLU A 187 -1.02 15.53 7.03
C GLU A 187 -2.24 14.88 6.36
N ASN A 188 -2.41 13.59 6.58
CA ASN A 188 -3.49 12.85 5.95
C ASN A 188 -4.77 12.83 6.79
N LYS A 189 -5.50 13.95 6.78
CA LYS A 189 -6.77 14.10 7.49
C LYS A 189 -7.91 13.29 6.87
N VAL A 190 -7.82 12.98 5.58
CA VAL A 190 -8.82 12.18 4.85
C VAL A 190 -8.65 10.69 5.15
N GLY A 191 -7.46 10.27 5.62
CA GLY A 191 -7.18 8.88 5.95
C GLY A 191 -7.18 7.92 4.75
N VAL A 192 -6.90 8.43 3.54
CA VAL A 192 -6.86 7.65 2.30
C VAL A 192 -5.57 7.94 1.56
N ILE A 193 -5.04 6.94 0.89
CA ILE A 193 -3.95 7.06 -0.07
C ILE A 193 -4.19 6.04 -1.21
N THR A 194 -3.84 6.41 -2.44
CA THR A 194 -3.86 5.48 -3.58
C THR A 194 -2.52 5.53 -4.33
N ASN A 195 -2.52 5.99 -5.56
CA ASN A 195 -1.34 6.10 -6.40
C ASN A 195 -1.27 7.51 -7.00
N ALA A 196 -0.56 7.67 -8.13
CA ALA A 196 -0.53 8.93 -8.86
C ALA A 196 -1.95 9.39 -9.30
N PRO A 197 -2.22 10.71 -9.38
CA PRO A 197 -1.33 11.86 -9.13
C PRO A 197 -0.93 12.06 -7.66
N GLY A 198 -0.22 13.17 -7.35
CA GLY A 198 0.19 13.53 -6.00
C GLY A 198 -0.97 13.72 -5.03
N PHE A 199 -0.68 13.60 -3.74
CA PHE A 199 -1.70 13.60 -2.67
C PHE A 199 -2.55 14.88 -2.64
N GLU A 200 -1.93 16.06 -2.80
CA GLU A 200 -2.66 17.34 -2.84
C GLU A 200 -3.62 17.43 -4.03
N TRP A 201 -3.26 16.85 -5.18
CA TRP A 201 -4.15 16.78 -6.32
C TRP A 201 -5.41 15.95 -5.99
N HIS A 202 -5.24 14.81 -5.31
CA HIS A 202 -6.38 13.99 -4.88
C HIS A 202 -7.30 14.76 -3.93
N LEU A 203 -6.74 15.54 -2.99
CA LEU A 203 -7.54 16.39 -2.09
C LEU A 203 -8.30 17.47 -2.88
N THR A 204 -7.67 18.09 -3.86
CA THR A 204 -8.32 19.07 -4.74
C THR A 204 -9.44 18.43 -5.54
N ASN A 205 -9.21 17.24 -6.11
CA ASN A 205 -10.20 16.51 -6.89
C ASN A 205 -11.45 16.12 -6.08
N LEU A 206 -11.33 15.87 -4.76
CA LEU A 206 -12.48 15.59 -3.91
C LEU A 206 -13.55 16.68 -3.96
N ASN A 207 -13.18 17.94 -4.21
CA ASN A 207 -14.14 19.05 -4.30
C ASN A 207 -15.14 18.89 -5.46
N ASN A 208 -14.80 18.12 -6.51
CA ASN A 208 -15.72 17.81 -7.59
C ASN A 208 -16.91 16.91 -7.14
N TYR A 209 -16.80 16.32 -5.96
CA TYR A 209 -17.76 15.34 -5.43
C TYR A 209 -18.49 15.86 -4.18
N VAL A 210 -18.48 17.19 -3.95
CA VAL A 210 -19.13 17.84 -2.80
C VAL A 210 -20.64 17.58 -2.74
N ASN A 211 -21.26 17.21 -3.86
CA ASN A 211 -22.67 16.84 -3.96
C ASN A 211 -22.99 15.43 -3.43
N LEU A 212 -21.99 14.58 -3.22
CA LEU A 212 -22.20 13.21 -2.73
C LEU A 212 -22.40 13.20 -1.20
N PHE A 213 -23.34 12.39 -0.75
CA PHE A 213 -23.63 12.21 0.68
C PHE A 213 -24.18 10.79 0.95
N PRO A 214 -24.03 10.25 2.17
CA PRO A 214 -24.55 8.92 2.51
C PRO A 214 -26.10 8.93 2.61
N GLY A 215 -26.71 7.80 2.28
CA GLY A 215 -28.14 7.61 2.37
C GLY A 215 -28.90 8.01 1.10
N SER A 216 -30.21 8.15 1.23
CA SER A 216 -31.11 8.47 0.11
C SER A 216 -31.14 9.95 -0.19
N ALA A 217 -31.09 10.29 -1.48
CA ALA A 217 -31.38 11.64 -1.93
C ALA A 217 -32.84 12.05 -1.58
N PRO A 218 -33.09 13.34 -1.32
CA PRO A 218 -34.44 13.81 -1.10
C PRO A 218 -35.27 13.74 -2.40
N LYS A 219 -36.59 13.64 -2.27
CA LYS A 219 -37.51 13.80 -3.39
C LYS A 219 -37.36 15.18 -3.99
N GLN A 220 -37.45 15.28 -5.31
CA GLN A 220 -37.34 16.55 -6.03
C GLN A 220 -38.54 16.71 -6.98
N ASN A 221 -39.10 17.93 -7.06
CA ASN A 221 -40.19 18.24 -7.99
C ASN A 221 -39.65 18.95 -9.23
N LEU A 222 -39.98 18.39 -10.40
CA LEU A 222 -39.79 19.04 -11.70
C LEU A 222 -41.17 19.47 -12.23
N GLY A 223 -41.59 20.67 -11.90
CA GLY A 223 -42.93 21.10 -12.19
C GLY A 223 -43.99 20.23 -11.51
N ARG A 224 -44.77 19.49 -12.29
CA ARG A 224 -45.82 18.57 -11.79
C ARG A 224 -45.32 17.13 -11.58
N TYR A 225 -44.09 16.82 -11.93
CA TYR A 225 -43.53 15.48 -11.79
C TYR A 225 -42.60 15.42 -10.58
N THR A 226 -42.83 14.43 -9.72
CA THR A 226 -41.98 14.21 -8.52
C THR A 226 -40.98 13.08 -8.78
N LEU A 227 -39.69 13.40 -8.72
CA LEU A 227 -38.60 12.44 -8.73
C LEU A 227 -38.53 11.71 -7.39
N GLN A 228 -38.40 10.39 -7.44
CA GLN A 228 -38.23 9.52 -6.28
C GLN A 228 -36.80 8.97 -6.28
N PRO A 229 -36.11 8.94 -5.12
CA PRO A 229 -34.80 8.29 -5.06
C PRO A 229 -34.93 6.78 -5.30
N LEU A 230 -33.99 6.21 -6.05
CA LEU A 230 -33.89 4.76 -6.28
C LEU A 230 -32.82 4.18 -5.35
N GLY A 231 -33.28 3.45 -4.32
CA GLY A 231 -32.42 2.79 -3.35
C GLY A 231 -31.93 3.68 -2.19
N GLY A 232 -31.49 3.02 -1.13
CA GLY A 232 -31.09 3.65 0.14
C GLY A 232 -29.75 4.40 0.12
N ASN A 233 -29.01 4.34 -0.99
CA ASN A 233 -27.72 5.02 -1.17
C ASN A 233 -27.70 5.94 -2.40
N SER A 234 -28.86 6.40 -2.86
CA SER A 234 -28.96 7.30 -4.04
C SER A 234 -28.22 8.63 -3.89
N GLY A 235 -27.85 9.05 -2.67
CA GLY A 235 -26.95 10.17 -2.44
C GLY A 235 -25.53 9.95 -2.94
N PHE A 236 -25.12 8.70 -3.23
CA PHE A 236 -23.86 8.36 -3.88
C PHE A 236 -23.95 8.21 -5.40
N LEU A 237 -25.04 8.64 -6.01
CA LEU A 237 -25.13 8.64 -7.48
C LEU A 237 -24.06 9.53 -8.09
N GLY A 238 -23.18 8.95 -8.91
CA GLY A 238 -22.00 9.60 -9.47
C GLY A 238 -20.69 9.28 -8.73
N LEU A 239 -20.73 8.47 -7.66
CA LEU A 239 -19.50 7.94 -7.05
C LEU A 239 -18.76 7.08 -8.11
N PRO A 240 -17.46 7.38 -8.41
CA PRO A 240 -16.77 6.69 -9.50
C PRO A 240 -16.51 5.23 -9.17
N GLY A 241 -16.78 4.33 -10.13
CA GLY A 241 -16.71 2.88 -9.95
C GLY A 241 -15.50 2.20 -10.56
N ASP A 242 -14.70 2.90 -11.39
CA ASP A 242 -13.55 2.33 -12.07
C ASP A 242 -12.33 2.13 -11.14
N ALA A 243 -11.31 1.39 -11.64
CA ALA A 243 -10.13 1.04 -10.86
C ALA A 243 -8.98 2.07 -10.93
N THR A 244 -9.17 3.22 -11.59
CA THR A 244 -8.12 4.25 -11.63
C THR A 244 -7.81 4.84 -10.25
N PRO A 245 -6.57 5.29 -9.97
CA PRO A 245 -6.22 5.85 -8.68
C PRO A 245 -7.13 7.01 -8.21
N PRO A 246 -7.48 8.00 -9.07
CA PRO A 246 -8.41 9.05 -8.69
C PRO A 246 -9.78 8.55 -8.26
N SER A 247 -10.35 7.61 -9.01
CA SER A 247 -11.66 7.02 -8.73
C SER A 247 -11.65 6.20 -7.44
N ARG A 248 -10.60 5.41 -7.23
CA ARG A 248 -10.40 4.66 -5.98
C ARG A 248 -10.23 5.58 -4.78
N PHE A 249 -9.49 6.69 -4.93
CA PHE A 249 -9.30 7.67 -3.87
C PHE A 249 -10.64 8.28 -3.42
N VAL A 250 -11.45 8.76 -4.38
CA VAL A 250 -12.77 9.34 -4.10
C VAL A 250 -13.66 8.30 -3.40
N ARG A 251 -13.79 7.11 -3.96
CA ARG A 251 -14.64 6.05 -3.41
C ARG A 251 -14.20 5.65 -2.00
N ALA A 252 -12.88 5.51 -1.76
CA ALA A 252 -12.33 5.19 -0.45
C ALA A 252 -12.59 6.30 0.58
N ALA A 253 -12.47 7.58 0.18
CA ALA A 253 -12.72 8.72 1.04
C ALA A 253 -14.19 8.73 1.52
N PHE A 254 -15.15 8.51 0.62
CA PHE A 254 -16.57 8.47 1.00
C PHE A 254 -16.90 7.25 1.86
N TYR A 255 -16.45 6.04 1.50
CA TYR A 255 -16.71 4.86 2.33
C TYR A 255 -16.07 4.96 3.71
N ARG A 256 -14.87 5.50 3.79
CA ARG A 256 -14.18 5.74 5.07
C ARG A 256 -14.93 6.78 5.91
N ALA A 257 -15.34 7.89 5.31
CA ALA A 257 -16.00 8.99 6.02
C ALA A 257 -17.41 8.61 6.54
N THR A 258 -18.08 7.67 5.88
CA THR A 258 -19.42 7.19 6.24
C THR A 258 -19.41 5.93 7.13
N ALA A 259 -18.22 5.31 7.32
CA ALA A 259 -18.08 4.16 8.19
C ALA A 259 -18.43 4.55 9.64
N PRO A 260 -19.30 3.77 10.32
CA PRO A 260 -19.57 4.01 11.73
C PRO A 260 -18.30 3.76 12.56
N GLN A 261 -18.12 4.54 13.62
CA GLN A 261 -17.10 4.27 14.63
C GLN A 261 -17.55 3.07 15.47
N LEU A 262 -16.92 1.90 15.25
CA LEU A 262 -17.24 0.67 15.94
C LEU A 262 -16.63 0.62 17.34
N ALA A 263 -17.08 -0.32 18.19
CA ALA A 263 -16.71 -0.34 19.60
C ALA A 263 -15.24 -0.69 19.81
N THR A 264 -14.71 -1.65 19.04
CA THR A 264 -13.39 -2.24 19.28
C THR A 264 -12.49 -2.18 18.03
N GLY A 265 -11.18 -2.27 18.27
CA GLY A 265 -10.20 -2.39 17.20
C GLY A 265 -10.47 -3.59 16.28
N TYR A 266 -10.86 -4.74 16.83
CA TYR A 266 -11.17 -5.94 16.04
C TYR A 266 -12.37 -5.72 15.09
N GLU A 267 -13.47 -5.16 15.58
CA GLU A 267 -14.63 -4.84 14.74
C GLU A 267 -14.24 -3.85 13.63
N THR A 268 -13.39 -2.88 13.97
CA THR A 268 -12.91 -1.87 13.02
C THR A 268 -11.97 -2.48 11.96
N VAL A 269 -11.14 -3.47 12.33
CA VAL A 269 -10.36 -4.28 11.38
C VAL A 269 -11.29 -4.98 10.39
N MET A 270 -12.38 -5.61 10.87
CA MET A 270 -13.35 -6.27 9.99
C MET A 270 -14.03 -5.25 9.07
N GLN A 271 -14.39 -4.07 9.56
CA GLN A 271 -14.93 -2.98 8.74
C GLN A 271 -13.94 -2.51 7.66
N CYS A 272 -12.65 -2.45 7.97
CA CYS A 272 -11.63 -2.17 6.96
C CYS A 272 -11.63 -3.18 5.82
N PHE A 273 -11.73 -4.48 6.12
CA PHE A 273 -11.86 -5.52 5.10
C PHE A 273 -13.14 -5.38 4.28
N HIS A 274 -14.28 -5.05 4.92
CA HIS A 274 -15.54 -4.80 4.20
C HIS A 274 -15.43 -3.63 3.23
N ILE A 275 -14.82 -2.52 3.64
CA ILE A 275 -14.57 -1.38 2.75
C ILE A 275 -13.64 -1.80 1.62
N LEU A 276 -12.51 -2.44 1.94
CA LEU A 276 -11.48 -2.79 0.96
C LEU A 276 -11.92 -3.87 -0.02
N ASN A 277 -12.93 -4.69 0.29
CA ASN A 277 -13.55 -5.60 -0.69
C ASN A 277 -14.14 -4.86 -1.91
N ASN A 278 -14.45 -3.56 -1.79
CA ASN A 278 -14.88 -2.74 -2.94
C ASN A 278 -13.70 -2.29 -3.83
N PHE A 279 -12.49 -2.65 -3.46
CA PHE A 279 -11.24 -2.36 -4.17
C PHE A 279 -10.51 -3.63 -4.59
N ASP A 280 -11.12 -4.81 -4.39
CA ASP A 280 -10.66 -6.05 -5.01
C ASP A 280 -10.81 -5.93 -6.53
N ILE A 281 -9.70 -5.92 -7.24
CA ILE A 281 -9.66 -5.82 -8.70
C ILE A 281 -9.68 -7.25 -9.26
N PRO A 282 -10.70 -7.61 -10.05
CA PRO A 282 -10.80 -8.93 -10.66
C PRO A 282 -9.68 -9.19 -11.67
N ILE A 283 -9.25 -10.45 -11.79
CA ILE A 283 -8.31 -10.89 -12.82
C ILE A 283 -8.82 -10.46 -14.20
N GLY A 284 -7.96 -9.91 -15.03
CA GLY A 284 -8.26 -9.48 -16.39
C GLY A 284 -8.74 -8.03 -16.52
N THR A 285 -8.87 -7.29 -15.41
CA THR A 285 -9.29 -5.88 -15.44
C THR A 285 -8.13 -4.93 -15.72
N GLU A 286 -6.93 -5.23 -15.22
CA GLU A 286 -5.73 -4.40 -15.40
C GLU A 286 -4.72 -5.12 -16.30
N HIS A 287 -4.38 -4.50 -17.42
CA HIS A 287 -3.30 -4.94 -18.31
C HIS A 287 -2.84 -3.79 -19.21
N ALA A 288 -1.63 -3.89 -19.73
CA ALA A 288 -1.10 -2.89 -20.65
C ALA A 288 -1.77 -2.97 -22.03
N VAL A 289 -1.71 -1.87 -22.78
CA VAL A 289 -2.28 -1.82 -24.15
C VAL A 289 -1.56 -2.81 -25.05
N GLY A 290 -2.34 -3.66 -25.73
CA GLY A 290 -1.81 -4.68 -26.65
C GLY A 290 -1.40 -5.99 -25.97
N GLU A 291 -1.52 -6.07 -24.63
CA GLU A 291 -1.25 -7.28 -23.85
C GLU A 291 -2.58 -7.88 -23.39
N GLY A 292 -2.66 -9.21 -23.35
CA GLY A 292 -3.82 -9.90 -22.82
C GLY A 292 -3.85 -9.86 -21.28
N PRO A 293 -5.02 -10.14 -20.67
CA PRO A 293 -5.10 -10.27 -19.22
C PRO A 293 -4.23 -11.43 -18.76
N ASP A 294 -3.26 -11.10 -17.91
CA ASP A 294 -2.34 -12.07 -17.34
C ASP A 294 -2.69 -12.35 -15.88
N ILE A 295 -2.46 -13.56 -15.43
CA ILE A 295 -2.63 -13.91 -14.03
C ILE A 295 -1.29 -13.71 -13.35
N PRO A 296 -1.24 -12.93 -12.25
CA PRO A 296 -2.35 -12.40 -11.47
C PRO A 296 -2.50 -10.86 -11.59
N SER A 297 -3.08 -10.36 -12.64
CA SER A 297 -3.44 -8.94 -12.75
C SER A 297 -4.63 -8.61 -11.85
N ALA A 298 -4.49 -8.77 -10.56
CA ALA A 298 -5.56 -8.67 -9.56
C ALA A 298 -5.01 -8.21 -8.21
N THR A 299 -5.90 -7.96 -7.26
CA THR A 299 -5.53 -7.74 -5.86
C THR A 299 -4.83 -8.97 -5.31
N GLN A 300 -3.55 -8.83 -4.96
CA GLN A 300 -2.70 -9.92 -4.49
C GLN A 300 -2.96 -10.26 -3.03
N TRP A 301 -3.04 -9.22 -2.19
CA TRP A 301 -3.41 -9.34 -0.79
C TRP A 301 -4.01 -8.06 -0.24
N THR A 302 -4.79 -8.21 0.82
CA THR A 302 -5.36 -7.13 1.62
C THR A 302 -4.87 -7.28 3.05
N SER A 303 -4.41 -6.19 3.67
CA SER A 303 -4.00 -6.15 5.07
C SER A 303 -4.77 -5.11 5.86
N ALA A 304 -4.85 -5.33 7.18
CA ALA A 304 -5.28 -4.35 8.16
C ALA A 304 -4.37 -4.46 9.39
N ILE A 305 -3.77 -3.36 9.79
CA ILE A 305 -2.86 -3.30 10.94
C ILE A 305 -3.52 -2.48 12.03
N ASP A 306 -3.70 -3.07 13.18
CA ASP A 306 -4.08 -2.39 14.41
C ASP A 306 -2.81 -1.86 15.09
N LEU A 307 -2.54 -0.56 14.95
CA LEU A 307 -1.33 0.07 15.44
C LEU A 307 -1.29 0.12 16.97
N THR A 308 -2.44 0.31 17.57
CA THR A 308 -2.60 0.41 19.01
C THR A 308 -2.34 -0.93 19.72
N ASN A 309 -2.94 -2.01 19.17
CA ASN A 309 -2.82 -3.35 19.72
C ASN A 309 -1.69 -4.17 19.08
N ARG A 310 -0.98 -3.61 18.07
CA ARG A 310 0.17 -4.22 17.36
C ARG A 310 -0.16 -5.59 16.78
N LYS A 311 -1.23 -5.62 15.96
CA LYS A 311 -1.69 -6.83 15.27
C LYS A 311 -1.75 -6.60 13.78
N VAL A 312 -1.21 -7.56 13.01
CA VAL A 312 -1.22 -7.54 11.54
C VAL A 312 -2.19 -8.59 11.05
N TYR A 313 -3.27 -8.16 10.40
CA TYR A 313 -4.26 -9.03 9.77
C TYR A 313 -4.07 -8.99 8.26
N PHE A 314 -4.26 -10.13 7.60
CA PHE A 314 -4.16 -10.20 6.13
C PHE A 314 -4.96 -11.35 5.54
N LYS A 315 -5.38 -11.19 4.30
CA LYS A 315 -5.89 -12.20 3.38
C LYS A 315 -5.17 -12.07 2.03
N THR A 316 -5.23 -13.09 1.17
CA THR A 316 -4.58 -13.09 -0.14
C THR A 316 -5.57 -13.48 -1.24
N ALA A 317 -5.17 -13.31 -2.50
CA ALA A 317 -5.94 -13.79 -3.66
C ALA A 317 -6.22 -15.31 -3.61
N TYR A 318 -5.34 -16.06 -2.96
CA TYR A 318 -5.45 -17.53 -2.86
C TYR A 318 -6.06 -18.02 -1.55
N ASN A 319 -6.24 -17.11 -0.57
CA ASN A 319 -6.83 -17.49 0.72
C ASN A 319 -7.54 -16.29 1.35
N ASN A 320 -8.87 -16.29 1.22
CA ASN A 320 -9.73 -15.24 1.77
C ASN A 320 -9.93 -15.34 3.30
N ASN A 321 -9.45 -16.41 3.95
CA ASN A 321 -9.47 -16.49 5.41
C ASN A 321 -8.52 -15.45 5.99
N ILE A 322 -9.03 -14.61 6.89
CA ILE A 322 -8.22 -13.60 7.56
C ILE A 322 -7.30 -14.29 8.57
N ARG A 323 -5.99 -14.01 8.45
CA ARG A 323 -4.93 -14.48 9.34
C ARG A 323 -4.40 -13.32 10.14
N CYS A 324 -3.91 -13.58 11.35
CA CYS A 324 -3.39 -12.55 12.25
C CYS A 324 -2.02 -12.93 12.80
N ILE A 325 -1.11 -11.96 12.82
CA ILE A 325 0.15 -12.01 13.56
C ILE A 325 0.03 -11.00 14.70
N ASP A 326 0.09 -11.49 15.94
CA ASP A 326 0.06 -10.66 17.14
C ASP A 326 1.49 -10.43 17.63
N LEU A 327 1.98 -9.20 17.54
CA LEU A 327 3.35 -8.85 17.93
C LEU A 327 3.61 -9.06 19.42
N ALA A 328 2.56 -9.05 20.26
CA ALA A 328 2.69 -9.31 21.70
C ALA A 328 3.14 -10.75 22.00
N THR A 329 2.97 -11.67 21.04
CA THR A 329 3.42 -13.07 21.17
C THR A 329 4.86 -13.30 20.72
N ILE A 330 5.56 -12.27 20.21
CA ILE A 330 6.90 -12.36 19.63
C ILE A 330 7.91 -11.76 20.59
N ASP A 331 8.87 -12.55 21.06
CA ASP A 331 10.04 -12.04 21.78
C ASP A 331 11.11 -11.58 20.78
N PHE A 332 11.05 -10.29 20.40
CA PHE A 332 11.97 -9.69 19.43
C PHE A 332 13.45 -9.66 19.88
N SER A 333 13.74 -10.02 21.13
CA SER A 333 15.13 -10.17 21.60
C SER A 333 15.70 -11.56 21.30
N LYS A 334 14.85 -12.56 20.97
CA LYS A 334 15.25 -13.97 20.81
C LYS A 334 14.96 -14.54 19.42
N VAL A 335 13.93 -14.03 18.73
CA VAL A 335 13.62 -14.51 17.38
C VAL A 335 14.76 -14.21 16.41
N LYS A 336 14.84 -14.98 15.33
CA LYS A 336 15.79 -14.71 14.24
C LYS A 336 15.11 -13.92 13.13
N TYR A 337 15.90 -13.21 12.33
CA TYR A 337 15.44 -12.63 11.07
C TYR A 337 14.94 -13.75 10.16
N GLN A 338 13.67 -13.72 9.81
CA GLN A 338 13.00 -14.79 9.07
C GLN A 338 11.90 -14.24 8.19
N SER A 339 11.59 -14.96 7.10
CA SER A 339 10.44 -14.71 6.26
C SER A 339 9.69 -16.01 5.98
N HIS A 340 8.39 -15.90 5.75
CA HIS A 340 7.52 -17.02 5.45
C HIS A 340 6.52 -16.61 4.38
N ALA A 341 6.26 -17.49 3.42
CA ALA A 341 5.22 -17.25 2.41
C ALA A 341 3.87 -17.03 3.10
N MET A 342 3.11 -16.03 2.61
CA MET A 342 1.76 -15.78 3.12
C MET A 342 0.84 -16.97 2.90
N ASP A 343 1.01 -17.69 1.79
CA ASP A 343 0.25 -18.89 1.48
C ASP A 343 1.18 -20.10 1.36
N LYS A 344 0.79 -21.22 1.95
CA LYS A 344 1.48 -22.51 1.78
C LYS A 344 1.14 -23.15 0.44
N THR A 345 -0.04 -22.88 -0.07
CA THR A 345 -0.57 -23.39 -1.33
C THR A 345 -1.43 -22.31 -1.98
N ASN A 346 -1.43 -22.25 -3.30
CA ASN A 346 -2.27 -21.31 -4.06
C ASN A 346 -3.69 -21.89 -4.28
N VAL A 347 -4.30 -22.36 -3.19
CA VAL A 347 -5.62 -22.97 -3.21
C VAL A 347 -6.45 -22.41 -2.07
N GLN A 348 -7.62 -21.84 -2.42
CA GLN A 348 -8.57 -21.35 -1.43
C GLN A 348 -9.08 -22.50 -0.56
N PRO A 349 -8.92 -22.44 0.76
CA PRO A 349 -9.55 -23.40 1.66
C PRO A 349 -11.08 -23.24 1.60
N VAL A 350 -11.79 -24.36 1.41
CA VAL A 350 -13.27 -24.39 1.38
C VAL A 350 -13.76 -25.31 2.49
N GLU A 351 -14.67 -24.81 3.30
CA GLU A 351 -15.37 -25.60 4.31
C GLU A 351 -16.59 -26.28 3.66
N TYR A 352 -16.62 -27.60 3.67
CA TYR A 352 -17.76 -28.40 3.18
C TYR A 352 -18.72 -28.71 4.32
N ILE A 353 -19.87 -28.05 4.31
CA ILE A 353 -20.93 -28.26 5.32
C ILE A 353 -21.59 -29.61 5.06
N LYS A 354 -21.54 -30.49 6.05
CA LYS A 354 -22.23 -31.79 6.00
C LYS A 354 -23.65 -31.61 6.51
N ILE A 355 -24.65 -31.87 5.62
CA ILE A 355 -26.04 -31.93 6.02
C ILE A 355 -26.31 -33.36 6.54
N LYS A 356 -26.89 -33.48 7.74
CA LYS A 356 -27.30 -34.74 8.35
C LYS A 356 -28.71 -35.08 7.96
#